data_7662123fbe2cfe80244f33b91070d47e
#
_entry.id   7662123fbe2cfe80244f33b91070d47e
#
_cell.length_a   1.000
_cell.length_b   1.000
_cell.length_c   1.000
_cell.angle_alpha   90.00
_cell.angle_beta   90.00
_cell.angle_gamma   90.00
#
_symmetry.space_group_name_H-M   'P 1'
#
loop_
_entity.id
_entity.type
_entity.pdbx_description
1 polymer ?
#
loop_
_entity_poly.entity_id
_entity_poly.type
_entity_poly.pdbx_seq_one_letter_code
_entity_poly.pdbx_strand_id
1 'polypeptide(L)'
;SRAAVPPPRVRRAAVGAAEVVGVVDEDDRERAIARAAEGLGVDPGVVDADIYADRERNEVLVDADVRWDPETLVDQYNLSLAQTALFDATEVRVRSVDPKRLVSAVKRLRLMYELRRGADGRELVVTGPDALFRRTRRYGTAFARLLRTIAGAAEWRLEATIDDRGTERTMTLTDGDVTVPGVDPVAEPAFDSGVEADFAGRFRALDLDWSLTREPEPLATGSRVMIPDFAFEYDHADFRLYFEVMGFWTPEYVETKLDQLAGVEDVDLLVAVDESLGVGDEIAARDHRVITYAGTVRVKPVVDVLREYETDLVADAAEGLPETFAPDEDVIELAELAARHGVSEAAVDDGPFADHDLGGRTLIRPAVVEPHRAA
;
A
#
# COMPACT_ATOMS: atom_id res chain seq x y z
N SER A 1 18.26 18.24 35.14
CA SER A 1 18.25 19.06 36.39
C SER A 1 19.66 19.15 36.94
N ARG A 2 20.17 20.38 37.17
CA ARG A 2 21.50 20.66 37.77
C ARG A 2 21.47 20.59 39.31
N ALA A 3 20.41 20.09 39.89
CA ALA A 3 20.29 19.97 41.33
C ALA A 3 21.34 19.02 41.89
N ALA A 4 22.07 19.44 42.88
CA ALA A 4 23.12 18.64 43.56
C ALA A 4 22.44 17.53 44.41
N VAL A 5 21.25 17.80 44.93
CA VAL A 5 20.39 16.82 45.61
C VAL A 5 19.03 16.77 44.94
N PRO A 6 18.41 15.58 44.74
CA PRO A 6 17.08 15.48 44.13
C PRO A 6 16.05 16.38 44.86
N PRO A 7 15.38 17.32 44.15
CA PRO A 7 14.48 18.31 44.74
C PRO A 7 13.38 17.71 45.66
N PRO A 8 12.77 16.57 45.36
CA PRO A 8 11.83 15.93 46.28
C PRO A 8 12.44 15.52 47.63
N ARG A 9 13.73 15.15 47.64
CA ARG A 9 14.46 14.79 48.86
C ARG A 9 14.79 16.04 49.67
N VAL A 10 15.18 17.13 48.99
CA VAL A 10 15.42 18.44 49.61
C VAL A 10 14.15 18.97 50.25
N ARG A 11 13.04 18.96 49.52
CA ARG A 11 11.72 19.41 50.05
C ARG A 11 11.31 18.62 51.27
N ARG A 12 11.46 17.32 51.27
CA ARG A 12 11.11 16.47 52.43
C ARG A 12 11.95 16.84 53.66
N ALA A 13 13.23 17.05 53.48
CA ALA A 13 14.14 17.46 54.56
C ALA A 13 13.78 18.86 55.06
N ALA A 14 13.54 19.81 54.16
CA ALA A 14 13.22 21.19 54.51
C ALA A 14 11.86 21.31 55.21
N VAL A 15 10.83 20.59 54.78
CA VAL A 15 9.51 20.54 55.47
C VAL A 15 9.63 19.91 56.85
N GLY A 16 10.34 18.78 56.95
CA GLY A 16 10.56 18.15 58.27
C GLY A 16 11.37 19.05 59.23
N ALA A 17 12.32 19.80 58.74
CA ALA A 17 13.10 20.77 59.52
C ALA A 17 12.18 21.95 59.94
N ALA A 18 11.37 22.49 59.03
CA ALA A 18 10.44 23.57 59.27
C ALA A 18 9.36 23.19 60.35
N GLU A 19 8.88 21.97 60.36
CA GLU A 19 7.95 21.48 61.39
C GLU A 19 8.59 21.50 62.77
N VAL A 20 9.88 21.18 62.85
CA VAL A 20 10.62 21.18 64.13
C VAL A 20 10.95 22.58 64.60
N VAL A 21 11.32 23.48 63.69
CA VAL A 21 11.71 24.87 64.00
C VAL A 21 10.48 25.73 64.28
N GLY A 22 9.33 25.47 63.66
CA GLY A 22 8.13 26.26 63.79
C GLY A 22 8.31 27.60 63.06
N VAL A 23 8.47 27.55 61.71
CA VAL A 23 8.78 28.72 60.90
C VAL A 23 7.65 29.75 60.89
N VAL A 24 7.97 30.97 61.38
CA VAL A 24 7.04 32.12 61.44
C VAL A 24 7.64 33.33 60.70
N ASP A 25 8.98 33.48 60.67
CA ASP A 25 9.69 34.57 60.06
C ASP A 25 10.91 34.06 59.22
N GLU A 26 11.67 35.01 58.65
CA GLU A 26 12.80 34.64 57.76
C GLU A 26 13.97 34.03 58.55
N ASP A 27 14.19 34.44 59.79
CA ASP A 27 15.25 33.86 60.64
C ASP A 27 14.91 32.39 60.97
N ASP A 28 13.65 32.10 61.17
CA ASP A 28 13.13 30.73 61.38
C ASP A 28 13.32 29.89 60.10
N ARG A 29 13.07 30.49 58.94
CA ARG A 29 13.29 29.82 57.66
C ARG A 29 14.75 29.48 57.45
N GLU A 30 15.68 30.42 57.73
CA GLU A 30 17.11 30.18 57.64
C GLU A 30 17.56 29.05 58.56
N ARG A 31 17.03 29.03 59.82
CA ARG A 31 17.30 27.91 60.75
C ARG A 31 16.76 26.57 60.26
N ALA A 32 15.59 26.55 59.64
CA ALA A 32 15.01 25.35 59.05
C ALA A 32 15.87 24.83 57.89
N ILE A 33 16.30 25.77 56.97
CA ILE A 33 17.20 25.43 55.86
C ILE A 33 18.54 24.89 56.37
N ALA A 34 19.16 25.55 57.34
CA ALA A 34 20.41 25.11 57.94
C ALA A 34 20.29 23.68 58.54
N ARG A 35 19.19 23.42 59.28
CA ARG A 35 18.92 22.08 59.84
C ARG A 35 18.70 21.03 58.76
N ALA A 36 17.99 21.35 57.69
CA ALA A 36 17.77 20.47 56.55
C ALA A 36 19.13 20.16 55.85
N ALA A 37 19.97 21.14 55.67
CA ALA A 37 21.28 21.01 55.10
C ALA A 37 22.22 20.10 55.91
N GLU A 38 22.21 20.24 57.26
CA GLU A 38 22.94 19.39 58.14
C GLU A 38 22.48 17.93 58.03
N GLY A 39 21.14 17.69 57.96
CA GLY A 39 20.57 16.35 57.81
C GLY A 39 20.84 15.72 56.44
N LEU A 40 21.10 16.52 55.42
CA LEU A 40 21.43 16.08 54.03
C LEU A 40 22.97 16.01 53.79
N GLY A 41 23.77 16.59 54.66
CA GLY A 41 25.24 16.66 54.54
C GLY A 41 25.67 17.61 53.42
N VAL A 42 24.94 18.72 53.18
CA VAL A 42 25.19 19.73 52.14
C VAL A 42 25.25 21.15 52.72
N ASP A 43 25.68 22.12 51.91
CA ASP A 43 25.64 23.54 52.28
C ASP A 43 24.17 24.04 52.28
N PRO A 44 23.77 24.94 53.22
CA PRO A 44 22.45 25.55 53.22
C PRO A 44 22.04 26.20 51.91
N GLY A 45 22.96 26.81 51.17
CA GLY A 45 22.73 27.39 49.86
C GLY A 45 22.34 26.34 48.79
N VAL A 46 22.78 25.10 48.94
CA VAL A 46 22.35 23.98 48.06
C VAL A 46 20.90 23.64 48.33
N VAL A 47 20.47 23.62 49.60
CA VAL A 47 19.08 23.37 49.97
C VAL A 47 18.17 24.45 49.38
N ASP A 48 18.57 25.71 49.53
CA ASP A 48 17.75 26.83 49.03
C ASP A 48 17.68 26.88 47.50
N ALA A 49 18.75 26.53 46.81
CA ALA A 49 18.78 26.46 45.35
C ALA A 49 17.99 25.25 44.81
N ASP A 50 18.11 24.07 45.42
CA ASP A 50 17.59 22.81 44.92
C ASP A 50 16.12 22.55 45.32
N ILE A 51 15.62 23.20 46.34
CA ILE A 51 14.26 22.94 46.89
C ILE A 51 13.15 23.06 45.83
N TYR A 52 13.33 23.90 44.82
CA TYR A 52 12.39 24.14 43.73
C TYR A 52 13.01 23.99 42.35
N ALA A 53 14.18 23.36 42.23
CA ALA A 53 14.92 23.24 40.98
C ALA A 53 14.16 22.43 39.90
N ASP A 54 13.21 21.61 40.30
CA ASP A 54 12.35 20.81 39.41
C ASP A 54 11.03 21.50 39.02
N ARG A 55 10.85 22.75 39.40
CA ARG A 55 9.71 23.54 38.89
C ARG A 55 9.99 24.00 37.47
N GLU A 56 9.02 23.86 36.60
CA GLU A 56 9.09 24.21 35.19
C GLU A 56 9.75 25.58 34.93
N ARG A 57 9.40 26.58 35.73
CA ARG A 57 9.98 27.94 35.65
C ARG A 57 11.48 28.00 36.00
N ASN A 58 12.01 27.02 36.72
CA ASN A 58 13.39 26.95 37.18
C ASN A 58 14.21 25.92 36.36
N GLU A 59 13.58 25.28 35.42
CA GLU A 59 14.26 24.39 34.49
C GLU A 59 15.08 25.23 33.50
N VAL A 60 16.30 24.80 33.24
CA VAL A 60 17.17 25.42 32.23
C VAL A 60 17.58 24.37 31.22
N LEU A 61 17.60 24.75 29.96
CA LEU A 61 18.11 23.91 28.89
C LEU A 61 19.61 23.75 29.07
N VAL A 62 20.07 22.55 29.36
CA VAL A 62 21.50 22.22 29.58
C VAL A 62 22.15 21.59 28.38
N ASP A 63 21.36 20.91 27.57
CA ASP A 63 21.79 20.27 26.33
C ASP A 63 20.59 20.17 25.38
N ALA A 64 20.84 20.25 24.07
CA ALA A 64 19.82 20.10 23.03
C ALA A 64 20.42 19.27 21.90
N ASP A 65 19.93 18.05 21.78
CA ASP A 65 20.15 17.24 20.57
C ASP A 65 19.14 17.68 19.52
N VAL A 66 19.56 18.59 18.65
CA VAL A 66 18.72 19.15 17.59
C VAL A 66 18.76 18.21 16.40
N ARG A 67 17.70 17.41 16.25
CA ARG A 67 17.56 16.43 15.19
C ARG A 67 17.41 17.05 13.79
N TRP A 68 16.85 18.25 13.72
CA TRP A 68 16.55 18.96 12.48
C TRP A 68 17.12 20.40 12.51
N ASP A 69 17.56 20.89 11.37
CA ASP A 69 17.82 22.30 11.18
C ASP A 69 16.50 23.12 11.28
N PRO A 70 16.56 24.45 11.43
CA PRO A 70 15.37 25.27 11.64
C PRO A 70 14.35 25.18 10.48
N GLU A 71 14.80 25.06 9.24
CA GLU A 71 13.94 25.00 8.05
C GLU A 71 13.19 23.65 8.02
N THR A 72 13.91 22.55 8.16
CA THR A 72 13.35 21.21 8.29
C THR A 72 12.36 21.10 9.45
N LEU A 73 12.64 21.77 10.58
CA LEU A 73 11.72 21.78 11.73
C LEU A 73 10.39 22.48 11.40
N VAL A 74 10.45 23.60 10.68
CA VAL A 74 9.24 24.33 10.24
C VAL A 74 8.43 23.49 9.27
N ASP A 75 9.07 22.84 8.31
CA ASP A 75 8.40 21.93 7.36
C ASP A 75 7.72 20.77 8.07
N GLN A 76 8.41 20.15 9.02
CA GLN A 76 7.84 19.07 9.83
C GLN A 76 6.66 19.55 10.69
N TYR A 77 6.73 20.77 11.22
CA TYR A 77 5.65 21.38 11.99
C TYR A 77 4.43 21.64 11.11
N ASN A 78 4.61 22.25 9.93
CA ASN A 78 3.55 22.51 8.97
C ASN A 78 2.87 21.22 8.50
N LEU A 79 3.67 20.19 8.17
CA LEU A 79 3.14 18.87 7.83
C LEU A 79 2.31 18.29 8.98
N SER A 80 2.78 18.40 10.23
CA SER A 80 2.06 17.89 11.40
C SER A 80 0.74 18.61 11.63
N LEU A 81 0.67 19.93 11.40
CA LEU A 81 -0.56 20.72 11.49
C LEU A 81 -1.58 20.26 10.45
N ALA A 82 -1.16 20.13 9.19
CA ALA A 82 -2.00 19.65 8.10
C ALA A 82 -2.50 18.21 8.36
N GLN A 83 -1.63 17.32 8.83
CA GLN A 83 -2.01 15.96 9.23
C GLN A 83 -3.03 15.96 10.38
N THR A 84 -2.89 16.86 11.35
CA THR A 84 -3.82 16.99 12.47
C THR A 84 -5.20 17.44 12.01
N ALA A 85 -5.27 18.38 11.07
CA ALA A 85 -6.55 18.82 10.50
C ALA A 85 -7.28 17.67 9.78
N LEU A 86 -6.54 16.75 9.13
CA LEU A 86 -7.10 15.60 8.44
C LEU A 86 -7.65 14.50 9.37
N PHE A 87 -7.41 14.55 10.69
CA PHE A 87 -8.01 13.57 11.61
C PHE A 87 -9.54 13.64 11.65
N ASP A 88 -10.12 14.80 11.35
CA ASP A 88 -11.55 14.99 11.30
C ASP A 88 -12.09 15.12 9.84
N ALA A 89 -11.27 14.70 8.85
CA ALA A 89 -11.69 14.65 7.45
C ALA A 89 -12.68 13.50 7.21
N THR A 90 -13.68 13.78 6.38
CA THR A 90 -14.68 12.82 5.92
C THR A 90 -14.46 12.40 4.48
N GLU A 91 -13.91 13.28 3.65
CA GLU A 91 -13.54 13.07 2.26
C GLU A 91 -12.26 13.84 1.94
N VAL A 92 -11.41 13.24 1.09
CA VAL A 92 -10.21 13.89 0.57
C VAL A 92 -10.18 13.72 -0.94
N ARG A 93 -10.13 14.82 -1.67
CA ARG A 93 -9.98 14.86 -3.13
C ARG A 93 -8.55 15.22 -3.47
N VAL A 94 -7.93 14.44 -4.33
CA VAL A 94 -6.53 14.65 -4.70
C VAL A 94 -6.37 14.66 -6.21
N ARG A 95 -5.67 15.67 -6.72
CA ARG A 95 -5.13 15.70 -8.09
C ARG A 95 -3.61 15.64 -7.99
N SER A 96 -3.00 14.79 -8.80
CA SER A 96 -1.55 14.61 -8.84
C SER A 96 -1.12 14.11 -10.20
N VAL A 97 0.12 14.39 -10.54
CA VAL A 97 0.77 13.87 -11.76
C VAL A 97 1.03 12.36 -11.69
N ASP A 98 1.01 11.78 -10.48
CA ASP A 98 1.19 10.34 -10.25
C ASP A 98 -0.02 9.71 -9.54
N PRO A 99 -1.13 9.48 -10.24
CA PRO A 99 -2.33 8.90 -9.65
C PRO A 99 -2.13 7.42 -9.24
N LYS A 100 -1.25 6.66 -9.92
CA LYS A 100 -1.00 5.25 -9.59
C LYS A 100 -0.41 5.11 -8.17
N ARG A 101 0.62 5.90 -7.86
CA ARG A 101 1.23 5.91 -6.52
C ARG A 101 0.23 6.28 -5.42
N LEU A 102 -0.70 7.20 -5.72
CA LEU A 102 -1.73 7.57 -4.77
C LEU A 102 -2.74 6.44 -4.54
N VAL A 103 -3.18 5.76 -5.60
CA VAL A 103 -4.09 4.61 -5.48
C VAL A 103 -3.46 3.51 -4.66
N SER A 104 -2.20 3.16 -4.91
CA SER A 104 -1.44 2.20 -4.09
C SER A 104 -1.42 2.58 -2.61
N ALA A 105 -1.16 3.87 -2.31
CA ALA A 105 -1.14 4.34 -0.93
C ALA A 105 -2.52 4.24 -0.27
N VAL A 106 -3.59 4.58 -0.99
CA VAL A 106 -4.97 4.50 -0.52
C VAL A 106 -5.35 3.06 -0.19
N LYS A 107 -5.07 2.10 -1.10
CA LYS A 107 -5.28 0.68 -0.89
C LYS A 107 -4.53 0.17 0.34
N ARG A 108 -3.24 0.46 0.46
CA ARG A 108 -2.40 0.10 1.62
C ARG A 108 -2.93 0.64 2.94
N LEU A 109 -3.51 1.84 2.93
CA LEU A 109 -4.13 2.46 4.10
C LEU A 109 -5.56 1.96 4.37
N ARG A 110 -6.07 1.06 3.54
CA ARG A 110 -7.43 0.51 3.61
C ARG A 110 -8.49 1.61 3.60
N LEU A 111 -8.27 2.61 2.74
CA LEU A 111 -9.23 3.66 2.43
C LEU A 111 -9.98 3.30 1.16
N MET A 112 -11.18 3.82 1.04
CA MET A 112 -11.98 3.70 -0.17
C MET A 112 -11.63 4.81 -1.14
N TYR A 113 -11.70 4.55 -2.43
CA TYR A 113 -11.43 5.56 -3.43
C TYR A 113 -12.31 5.41 -4.68
N GLU A 114 -12.47 6.52 -5.33
CA GLU A 114 -13.06 6.62 -6.66
C GLU A 114 -12.16 7.52 -7.51
N LEU A 115 -11.74 7.03 -8.67
CA LEU A 115 -10.96 7.83 -9.60
C LEU A 115 -11.92 8.40 -10.67
N ARG A 116 -12.12 9.72 -10.66
CA ARG A 116 -13.01 10.44 -11.56
C ARG A 116 -12.22 11.13 -12.66
N ARG A 117 -12.81 11.18 -13.86
CA ARG A 117 -12.29 12.03 -14.95
C ARG A 117 -13.04 13.35 -14.92
N GLY A 118 -12.33 14.44 -14.59
CA GLY A 118 -12.85 15.81 -14.63
C GLY A 118 -12.34 16.60 -15.84
N ALA A 119 -12.81 17.84 -15.99
CA ALA A 119 -12.37 18.74 -17.06
C ALA A 119 -10.86 19.04 -16.97
N ASP A 120 -10.31 19.12 -15.76
CA ASP A 120 -8.92 19.45 -15.47
C ASP A 120 -8.02 18.22 -15.23
N GLY A 121 -8.43 17.03 -15.67
CA GLY A 121 -7.68 15.80 -15.50
C GLY A 121 -8.34 14.77 -14.56
N ARG A 122 -7.55 13.83 -14.08
CA ARG A 122 -8.01 12.77 -13.16
C ARG A 122 -7.98 13.28 -11.72
N GLU A 123 -9.05 13.01 -10.98
CA GLU A 123 -9.19 13.32 -9.56
C GLU A 123 -9.47 12.05 -8.76
N LEU A 124 -8.67 11.80 -7.74
CA LEU A 124 -8.86 10.72 -6.79
C LEU A 124 -9.72 11.23 -5.63
N VAL A 125 -10.92 10.69 -5.47
CA VAL A 125 -11.80 10.96 -4.33
C VAL A 125 -11.62 9.82 -3.33
N VAL A 126 -11.17 10.13 -2.12
CA VAL A 126 -10.86 9.16 -1.07
C VAL A 126 -11.78 9.36 0.11
N THR A 127 -12.40 8.28 0.57
CA THR A 127 -13.31 8.28 1.73
C THR A 127 -12.90 7.18 2.72
N GLY A 128 -13.39 7.30 3.95
CA GLY A 128 -13.31 6.19 4.90
C GLY A 128 -14.41 5.16 4.61
N PRO A 129 -14.22 3.88 4.98
CA PRO A 129 -15.24 2.83 4.80
C PRO A 129 -16.56 3.10 5.53
N ASP A 130 -16.57 4.00 6.49
CA ASP A 130 -17.75 4.42 7.25
C ASP A 130 -18.22 5.84 6.86
N ALA A 131 -18.12 6.23 5.59
CA ALA A 131 -18.63 7.54 5.12
C ALA A 131 -20.10 7.79 5.52
N LEU A 132 -20.86 6.72 5.81
CA LEU A 132 -22.24 6.74 6.33
C LEU A 132 -22.30 6.74 7.87
N PHE A 133 -21.26 6.32 8.58
CA PHE A 133 -21.22 6.23 10.03
C PHE A 133 -20.22 7.23 10.61
N ARG A 134 -20.75 8.34 11.05
CA ARG A 134 -20.06 9.48 11.65
C ARG A 134 -18.95 9.08 12.62
N ARG A 135 -17.70 9.60 12.36
CA ARG A 135 -16.65 9.85 13.34
C ARG A 135 -15.94 8.63 13.92
N THR A 136 -15.08 7.99 13.15
CA THR A 136 -14.02 7.20 13.77
C THR A 136 -12.66 7.84 13.50
N ARG A 137 -11.97 8.30 14.54
CA ARG A 137 -10.57 8.77 14.52
C ARG A 137 -9.60 7.79 13.83
N ARG A 138 -10.05 6.55 13.62
CA ARG A 138 -9.29 5.50 12.95
C ARG A 138 -8.95 5.86 11.51
N TYR A 139 -9.86 6.48 10.78
CA TYR A 139 -9.66 6.86 9.38
C TYR A 139 -8.93 8.20 9.25
N GLY A 140 -9.12 9.11 10.18
CA GLY A 140 -8.34 10.33 10.26
C GLY A 140 -6.83 10.06 10.30
N THR A 141 -6.40 9.03 11.01
CA THR A 141 -4.99 8.58 10.99
C THR A 141 -4.56 8.11 9.61
N ALA A 142 -5.44 7.43 8.85
CA ALA A 142 -5.15 6.97 7.50
C ALA A 142 -5.05 8.17 6.53
N PHE A 143 -5.96 9.16 6.61
CA PHE A 143 -5.86 10.39 5.83
C PHE A 143 -4.60 11.20 6.15
N ALA A 144 -4.22 11.30 7.42
CA ALA A 144 -2.98 11.94 7.83
C ALA A 144 -1.73 11.25 7.27
N ARG A 145 -1.74 9.91 7.18
CA ARG A 145 -0.67 9.14 6.54
C ARG A 145 -0.69 9.30 5.01
N LEU A 146 -1.88 9.36 4.41
CA LEU A 146 -2.04 9.59 2.97
C LEU A 146 -1.44 10.93 2.56
N LEU A 147 -1.63 12.00 3.35
CA LEU A 147 -1.04 13.31 3.08
C LEU A 147 0.48 13.24 2.90
N ARG A 148 1.19 12.42 3.68
CA ARG A 148 2.63 12.26 3.52
C ARG A 148 3.02 11.68 2.16
N THR A 149 2.21 10.78 1.62
CA THR A 149 2.43 10.23 0.27
C THR A 149 2.09 11.26 -0.81
N ILE A 150 0.99 12.01 -0.63
CA ILE A 150 0.58 13.09 -1.55
C ILE A 150 1.68 14.15 -1.61
N ALA A 151 2.12 14.65 -0.46
CA ALA A 151 3.13 15.70 -0.36
C ALA A 151 4.54 15.27 -0.82
N GLY A 152 4.76 13.98 -1.08
CA GLY A 152 5.97 13.47 -1.73
C GLY A 152 5.89 13.45 -3.27
N ALA A 153 4.79 13.87 -3.89
CA ALA A 153 4.67 14.05 -5.34
C ALA A 153 5.15 15.45 -5.76
N ALA A 154 5.55 15.59 -7.03
CA ALA A 154 6.10 16.86 -7.54
C ALA A 154 5.04 17.95 -7.68
N GLU A 155 3.86 17.59 -8.17
CA GLU A 155 2.74 18.51 -8.37
C GLU A 155 1.47 17.85 -7.86
N TRP A 156 0.82 18.51 -6.91
CA TRP A 156 -0.41 17.99 -6.33
C TRP A 156 -1.30 19.11 -5.76
N ARG A 157 -2.59 18.82 -5.71
CA ARG A 157 -3.60 19.62 -5.01
C ARG A 157 -4.50 18.67 -4.24
N LEU A 158 -4.73 19.00 -2.97
CA LEU A 158 -5.63 18.30 -2.08
C LEU A 158 -6.73 19.24 -1.63
N GLU A 159 -7.97 18.75 -1.65
CA GLU A 159 -9.13 19.38 -1.03
C GLU A 159 -9.75 18.40 -0.06
N ALA A 160 -9.85 18.74 1.20
CA ALA A 160 -10.43 17.91 2.24
C ALA A 160 -11.69 18.53 2.83
N THR A 161 -12.72 17.71 2.99
CA THR A 161 -13.92 18.06 3.76
C THR A 161 -13.69 17.65 5.20
N ILE A 162 -13.70 18.62 6.11
CA ILE A 162 -13.42 18.46 7.54
C ILE A 162 -14.71 18.66 8.35
N ASP A 163 -15.04 17.74 9.24
CA ASP A 163 -16.12 17.92 10.23
C ASP A 163 -15.59 18.65 11.46
N ASP A 164 -15.70 19.98 11.46
CA ASP A 164 -15.39 20.79 12.63
C ASP A 164 -16.60 20.83 13.58
N ARG A 165 -16.74 19.80 14.41
CA ARG A 165 -17.79 19.67 15.44
C ARG A 165 -19.21 19.79 14.92
N GLY A 166 -19.47 19.19 13.76
CA GLY A 166 -20.77 19.21 13.09
C GLY A 166 -20.92 20.35 12.09
N THR A 167 -19.88 21.17 11.88
CA THR A 167 -19.81 22.17 10.82
C THR A 167 -18.82 21.67 9.75
N GLU A 168 -19.31 21.55 8.54
CA GLU A 168 -18.46 21.18 7.40
C GLU A 168 -17.57 22.35 7.00
N ARG A 169 -16.27 22.09 6.88
CA ARG A 169 -15.26 23.05 6.39
C ARG A 169 -14.42 22.41 5.30
N THR A 170 -13.99 23.23 4.37
CA THR A 170 -13.07 22.81 3.31
C THR A 170 -11.66 23.30 3.62
N MET A 171 -10.70 22.37 3.58
CA MET A 171 -9.27 22.68 3.63
C MET A 171 -8.66 22.38 2.25
N THR A 172 -7.94 23.34 1.70
CA THR A 172 -7.20 23.16 0.44
C THR A 172 -5.71 23.27 0.70
N LEU A 173 -4.93 22.34 0.15
CA LEU A 173 -3.47 22.30 0.21
C LEU A 173 -2.90 22.03 -1.18
N THR A 174 -1.71 22.56 -1.43
CA THR A 174 -0.92 22.36 -2.65
C THR A 174 0.52 21.97 -2.30
N ASP A 175 1.32 21.65 -3.30
CA ASP A 175 2.74 21.39 -3.20
C ASP A 175 3.57 22.55 -2.63
N GLY A 176 3.04 23.80 -2.71
CA GLY A 176 3.65 24.97 -2.08
C GLY A 176 3.34 25.14 -0.59
N ASP A 177 2.34 24.45 -0.04
CA ASP A 177 1.88 24.66 1.35
C ASP A 177 2.53 23.69 2.34
N VAL A 178 2.87 22.48 1.91
CA VAL A 178 3.38 21.41 2.77
C VAL A 178 4.52 20.65 2.08
N THR A 179 5.64 20.58 2.76
CA THR A 179 6.82 19.80 2.33
C THR A 179 7.04 18.61 3.26
N VAL A 180 7.50 17.49 2.73
CA VAL A 180 7.90 16.31 3.53
C VAL A 180 9.42 16.34 3.73
N PRO A 181 9.91 16.64 4.94
CA PRO A 181 11.34 16.69 5.18
C PRO A 181 12.00 15.31 5.05
N GLY A 182 13.15 15.26 4.37
CA GLY A 182 14.05 14.12 4.38
C GLY A 182 13.52 12.84 3.71
N VAL A 183 12.63 12.96 2.75
CA VAL A 183 12.20 11.84 1.92
C VAL A 183 12.70 12.05 0.50
N ASP A 184 13.78 11.37 0.14
CA ASP A 184 13.98 11.04 -1.26
C ASP A 184 12.80 10.18 -1.72
N PRO A 185 12.25 10.41 -2.92
CA PRO A 185 11.14 9.60 -3.41
C PRO A 185 11.60 8.15 -3.49
N VAL A 186 11.13 7.31 -2.58
CA VAL A 186 11.43 5.88 -2.60
C VAL A 186 10.67 5.27 -3.77
N ALA A 187 11.42 4.88 -4.78
CA ALA A 187 10.93 4.24 -6.00
C ALA A 187 10.84 2.71 -5.85
N GLU A 188 10.32 2.20 -4.72
CA GLU A 188 10.04 0.78 -4.62
C GLU A 188 8.53 0.55 -4.50
N PRO A 189 7.92 -0.29 -5.38
CA PRO A 189 6.52 -0.66 -5.28
C PRO A 189 6.30 -1.55 -4.05
N ALA A 190 5.79 -0.96 -2.98
CA ALA A 190 5.29 -1.74 -1.85
C ALA A 190 3.91 -2.29 -2.20
N PHE A 191 3.65 -3.56 -1.91
CA PHE A 191 2.32 -4.17 -2.08
C PHE A 191 1.30 -3.51 -1.14
N ASP A 192 0.08 -3.35 -1.63
CA ASP A 192 -0.99 -2.65 -0.93
C ASP A 192 -1.56 -3.47 0.21
N SER A 193 -1.58 -4.79 0.05
CA SER A 193 -1.99 -5.73 1.09
C SER A 193 -1.04 -6.92 1.18
N GLY A 194 -0.99 -7.56 2.36
CA GLY A 194 -0.25 -8.82 2.54
C GLY A 194 -0.81 -9.95 1.66
N VAL A 195 -2.10 -9.91 1.33
CA VAL A 195 -2.79 -10.88 0.47
C VAL A 195 -2.28 -10.79 -0.97
N GLU A 196 -2.19 -9.56 -1.51
CA GLU A 196 -1.67 -9.31 -2.86
C GLU A 196 -0.19 -9.67 -2.98
N ALA A 197 0.63 -9.27 -1.99
CA ALA A 197 2.06 -9.59 -1.97
C ALA A 197 2.32 -11.10 -1.96
N ASP A 198 1.60 -11.81 -1.11
CA ASP A 198 1.70 -13.26 -0.96
C ASP A 198 1.23 -13.98 -2.23
N PHE A 199 0.13 -13.54 -2.85
CA PHE A 199 -0.35 -14.06 -4.13
C PHE A 199 0.68 -13.85 -5.24
N ALA A 200 1.16 -12.62 -5.43
CA ALA A 200 2.10 -12.29 -6.49
C ALA A 200 3.42 -13.05 -6.35
N GLY A 201 3.92 -13.21 -5.11
CA GLY A 201 5.13 -14.00 -4.84
C GLY A 201 4.95 -15.47 -5.21
N ARG A 202 3.82 -16.08 -4.87
CA ARG A 202 3.53 -17.48 -5.20
C ARG A 202 3.25 -17.69 -6.68
N PHE A 203 2.55 -16.76 -7.34
CA PHE A 203 2.28 -16.86 -8.77
C PHE A 203 3.56 -16.79 -9.60
N ARG A 204 4.43 -15.81 -9.32
CA ARG A 204 5.72 -15.66 -10.03
C ARG A 204 6.70 -16.82 -9.84
N ALA A 205 6.49 -17.66 -8.83
CA ALA A 205 7.28 -18.86 -8.61
C ALA A 205 6.83 -20.05 -9.47
N LEU A 206 5.73 -19.93 -10.21
CA LEU A 206 5.25 -20.93 -11.15
C LEU A 206 5.90 -20.69 -12.51
N ASP A 207 6.17 -21.81 -13.20
CA ASP A 207 6.64 -21.82 -14.59
C ASP A 207 5.39 -21.90 -15.48
N LEU A 208 4.89 -20.74 -15.93
CA LEU A 208 3.67 -20.60 -16.73
C LEU A 208 3.96 -19.63 -17.88
N ASP A 209 3.28 -19.81 -19.00
CA ASP A 209 3.32 -18.90 -20.16
C ASP A 209 2.48 -17.62 -19.92
N TRP A 210 2.44 -17.17 -18.67
CA TRP A 210 1.70 -16.01 -18.23
C TRP A 210 2.58 -15.11 -17.37
N SER A 211 2.71 -13.86 -17.78
CA SER A 211 3.36 -12.83 -16.97
C SER A 211 2.35 -12.09 -16.09
N LEU A 212 2.79 -11.64 -14.91
CA LEU A 212 1.97 -10.93 -13.94
C LEU A 212 2.44 -9.48 -13.80
N THR A 213 1.64 -8.55 -14.29
CA THR A 213 1.82 -7.11 -14.15
C THR A 213 0.97 -6.59 -13.00
N ARG A 214 1.58 -5.83 -12.09
CA ARG A 214 0.89 -5.18 -10.98
C ARG A 214 0.42 -3.80 -11.40
N GLU A 215 -0.79 -3.40 -10.92
CA GLU A 215 -1.38 -2.09 -11.20
C GLU A 215 -1.25 -1.70 -12.68
N PRO A 216 -1.89 -2.46 -13.57
CA PRO A 216 -1.82 -2.21 -15.01
C PRO A 216 -2.37 -0.82 -15.35
N GLU A 217 -2.47 -0.50 -16.63
CA GLU A 217 -3.06 0.77 -17.04
C GLU A 217 -4.53 0.90 -16.62
N PRO A 218 -4.94 2.14 -16.27
CA PRO A 218 -6.30 2.38 -15.83
C PRO A 218 -7.35 2.06 -16.89
N LEU A 219 -8.36 1.29 -16.51
CA LEU A 219 -9.52 0.98 -17.33
C LEU A 219 -10.56 2.10 -17.24
N ALA A 220 -11.12 2.52 -18.37
CA ALA A 220 -12.22 3.47 -18.39
C ALA A 220 -13.54 2.74 -18.17
N THR A 221 -14.33 3.18 -17.20
CA THR A 221 -15.67 2.64 -16.87
C THR A 221 -16.69 3.76 -16.96
N GLY A 222 -17.07 4.15 -18.19
CA GLY A 222 -17.91 5.31 -18.41
C GLY A 222 -17.23 6.61 -17.96
N SER A 223 -17.81 7.33 -16.98
CA SER A 223 -17.21 8.55 -16.40
C SER A 223 -16.17 8.29 -15.31
N ARG A 224 -16.01 7.05 -14.88
CA ARG A 224 -15.11 6.60 -13.82
C ARG A 224 -13.88 5.91 -14.41
N VAL A 225 -12.91 5.65 -13.59
CA VAL A 225 -11.68 4.94 -13.97
C VAL A 225 -11.35 3.93 -12.86
N MET A 226 -11.01 2.72 -13.25
CA MET A 226 -10.58 1.65 -12.35
C MET A 226 -9.12 1.30 -12.64
N ILE A 227 -8.32 1.05 -11.60
CA ILE A 227 -7.00 0.43 -11.71
C ILE A 227 -7.10 -0.94 -11.04
N PRO A 228 -7.09 -2.04 -11.82
CA PRO A 228 -7.08 -3.39 -11.26
C PRO A 228 -5.81 -3.64 -10.45
N ASP A 229 -5.86 -4.61 -9.50
CA ASP A 229 -4.68 -4.95 -8.71
C ASP A 229 -3.59 -5.59 -9.56
N PHE A 230 -3.99 -6.42 -10.52
CA PHE A 230 -3.09 -7.12 -11.44
C PHE A 230 -3.68 -7.26 -12.85
N ALA A 231 -2.79 -7.58 -13.77
CA ALA A 231 -3.13 -8.16 -15.07
C ALA A 231 -2.24 -9.38 -15.34
N PHE A 232 -2.82 -10.42 -15.90
CA PHE A 232 -2.12 -11.53 -16.50
C PHE A 232 -2.00 -11.28 -18.00
N GLU A 233 -0.82 -11.40 -18.54
CA GLU A 233 -0.54 -11.25 -19.97
C GLU A 233 -0.05 -12.59 -20.49
N TYR A 234 -0.67 -13.10 -21.55
CA TYR A 234 -0.26 -14.37 -22.16
C TYR A 234 0.94 -14.14 -23.07
N ASP A 235 2.00 -14.90 -22.89
CA ASP A 235 3.29 -14.64 -23.54
C ASP A 235 3.28 -14.94 -25.06
N HIS A 236 2.26 -15.67 -25.56
CA HIS A 236 2.18 -16.11 -26.95
C HIS A 236 1.02 -15.46 -27.75
N ALA A 237 0.24 -14.56 -27.14
CA ALA A 237 -0.82 -13.81 -27.83
C ALA A 237 -1.02 -12.43 -27.18
N ASP A 238 -1.58 -11.49 -27.93
CA ASP A 238 -2.00 -10.18 -27.40
C ASP A 238 -3.31 -10.34 -26.61
N PHE A 239 -3.21 -11.05 -25.49
CA PHE A 239 -4.34 -11.28 -24.59
C PHE A 239 -3.99 -10.88 -23.16
N ARG A 240 -4.94 -10.23 -22.49
CA ARG A 240 -4.79 -9.74 -21.12
C ARG A 240 -6.04 -10.02 -20.30
N LEU A 241 -5.88 -10.73 -19.18
CA LEU A 241 -6.91 -10.92 -18.17
C LEU A 241 -6.60 -10.00 -16.97
N TYR A 242 -7.50 -9.10 -16.65
CA TYR A 242 -7.40 -8.26 -15.45
C TYR A 242 -7.83 -9.03 -14.22
N PHE A 243 -7.23 -8.68 -13.07
CA PHE A 243 -7.49 -9.35 -11.82
C PHE A 243 -7.63 -8.36 -10.67
N GLU A 244 -8.76 -8.41 -9.97
CA GLU A 244 -9.08 -7.57 -8.81
C GLU A 244 -9.29 -8.44 -7.58
N VAL A 245 -8.73 -8.01 -6.43
CA VAL A 245 -8.84 -8.72 -5.15
C VAL A 245 -9.74 -7.93 -4.21
N MET A 246 -10.96 -8.43 -3.99
CA MET A 246 -11.94 -7.82 -3.10
C MET A 246 -11.86 -8.44 -1.71
N GLY A 247 -11.38 -7.67 -0.73
CA GLY A 247 -11.16 -8.12 0.66
C GLY A 247 -11.93 -7.30 1.68
N PHE A 248 -11.31 -6.50 2.48
CA PHE A 248 -11.76 -5.78 3.69
C PHE A 248 -12.84 -4.67 3.50
N TRP A 249 -13.64 -4.72 2.47
CA TRP A 249 -14.58 -3.65 2.08
C TRP A 249 -15.91 -3.70 2.83
N THR A 250 -16.57 -2.54 2.93
CA THR A 250 -17.93 -2.47 3.44
C THR A 250 -18.93 -2.84 2.35
N PRO A 251 -20.15 -3.32 2.69
CA PRO A 251 -21.18 -3.63 1.72
C PRO A 251 -21.45 -2.47 0.75
N GLU A 252 -21.47 -1.23 1.23
CA GLU A 252 -21.77 -0.04 0.41
C GLU A 252 -20.65 0.24 -0.60
N TYR A 253 -19.39 -0.05 -0.22
CA TYR A 253 -18.28 0.09 -1.16
C TYR A 253 -18.27 -1.03 -2.19
N VAL A 254 -18.68 -2.23 -1.78
CA VAL A 254 -18.88 -3.33 -2.71
C VAL A 254 -19.89 -2.96 -3.78
N GLU A 255 -21.03 -2.37 -3.43
CA GLU A 255 -22.03 -1.88 -4.41
C GLU A 255 -21.40 -0.87 -5.39
N THR A 256 -20.62 0.09 -4.88
CA THR A 256 -19.90 1.07 -5.73
C THR A 256 -18.94 0.38 -6.70
N LYS A 257 -18.21 -0.64 -6.24
CA LYS A 257 -17.31 -1.43 -7.08
C LYS A 257 -18.06 -2.28 -8.10
N LEU A 258 -19.16 -2.89 -7.70
CA LEU A 258 -20.04 -3.64 -8.61
C LEU A 258 -20.58 -2.76 -9.74
N ASP A 259 -20.93 -1.51 -9.44
CA ASP A 259 -21.33 -0.53 -10.45
C ASP A 259 -20.16 -0.13 -11.37
N GLN A 260 -18.95 -0.03 -10.83
CA GLN A 260 -17.74 0.20 -11.64
C GLN A 260 -17.47 -0.98 -12.58
N LEU A 261 -17.55 -2.21 -12.06
CA LEU A 261 -17.37 -3.44 -12.85
C LEU A 261 -18.42 -3.58 -13.94
N ALA A 262 -19.67 -3.24 -13.67
CA ALA A 262 -20.76 -3.25 -14.66
C ALA A 262 -20.53 -2.27 -15.83
N GLY A 263 -19.67 -1.26 -15.63
CA GLY A 263 -19.27 -0.30 -16.68
C GLY A 263 -17.99 -0.69 -17.43
N VAL A 264 -17.41 -1.84 -17.11
CA VAL A 264 -16.24 -2.41 -17.83
C VAL A 264 -16.79 -3.28 -18.94
N GLU A 265 -16.76 -2.77 -20.17
CA GLU A 265 -17.13 -3.48 -21.38
C GLU A 265 -15.88 -3.88 -22.16
N ASP A 266 -15.92 -4.97 -22.88
CA ASP A 266 -14.87 -5.45 -23.79
C ASP A 266 -13.51 -5.77 -23.12
N VAL A 267 -13.49 -6.16 -21.83
CA VAL A 267 -12.28 -6.64 -21.14
C VAL A 267 -12.56 -7.87 -20.30
N ASP A 268 -11.66 -8.82 -20.35
CA ASP A 268 -11.70 -10.00 -19.49
C ASP A 268 -11.27 -9.65 -18.07
N LEU A 269 -12.12 -9.92 -17.11
CA LEU A 269 -11.88 -9.60 -15.69
C LEU A 269 -12.18 -10.80 -14.79
N LEU A 270 -11.21 -11.16 -13.97
CA LEU A 270 -11.31 -12.11 -12.87
C LEU A 270 -11.38 -11.36 -11.55
N VAL A 271 -12.34 -11.72 -10.69
CA VAL A 271 -12.47 -11.12 -9.37
C VAL A 271 -12.29 -12.17 -8.29
N ALA A 272 -11.33 -11.95 -7.38
CA ALA A 272 -11.20 -12.74 -6.16
C ALA A 272 -11.96 -12.05 -5.02
N VAL A 273 -12.92 -12.75 -4.40
CA VAL A 273 -13.81 -12.19 -3.38
C VAL A 273 -13.58 -12.91 -2.05
N ASP A 274 -13.36 -12.14 -0.99
CA ASP A 274 -13.34 -12.69 0.36
C ASP A 274 -14.74 -13.21 0.73
N GLU A 275 -14.80 -14.46 1.19
CA GLU A 275 -16.08 -15.14 1.52
C GLU A 275 -16.89 -14.36 2.57
N SER A 276 -16.24 -13.56 3.41
CA SER A 276 -16.92 -12.75 4.42
C SER A 276 -17.77 -11.62 3.83
N LEU A 277 -17.56 -11.25 2.56
CA LEU A 277 -18.34 -10.19 1.89
C LEU A 277 -19.71 -10.69 1.39
N GLY A 278 -19.85 -11.99 1.10
CA GLY A 278 -21.10 -12.60 0.69
C GLY A 278 -21.66 -12.14 -0.66
N VAL A 279 -20.85 -11.52 -1.53
CA VAL A 279 -21.28 -10.88 -2.79
C VAL A 279 -20.81 -11.61 -4.06
N GLY A 280 -20.23 -12.78 -3.92
CA GLY A 280 -19.67 -13.55 -5.05
C GLY A 280 -20.70 -13.84 -6.14
N ASP A 281 -21.92 -14.23 -5.77
CA ASP A 281 -23.01 -14.55 -6.72
C ASP A 281 -23.48 -13.29 -7.49
N GLU A 282 -23.47 -12.12 -6.84
CA GLU A 282 -23.86 -10.85 -7.47
C GLU A 282 -22.84 -10.39 -8.53
N ILE A 283 -21.54 -10.66 -8.30
CA ILE A 283 -20.48 -10.36 -9.26
C ILE A 283 -20.56 -11.33 -10.44
N ALA A 284 -20.73 -12.62 -10.18
CA ALA A 284 -20.88 -13.63 -11.21
C ALA A 284 -22.10 -13.36 -12.11
N ALA A 285 -23.20 -12.81 -11.56
CA ALA A 285 -24.39 -12.44 -12.32
C ALA A 285 -24.18 -11.26 -13.31
N ARG A 286 -23.02 -10.59 -13.24
CA ARG A 286 -22.61 -9.50 -14.15
C ARG A 286 -21.61 -9.94 -15.22
N ASP A 287 -21.61 -11.22 -15.56
CA ASP A 287 -20.71 -11.84 -16.56
C ASP A 287 -19.20 -11.76 -16.23
N HIS A 288 -18.85 -11.54 -14.94
CA HIS A 288 -17.47 -11.60 -14.49
C HIS A 288 -17.14 -12.96 -13.89
N ARG A 289 -15.93 -13.44 -14.17
CA ARG A 289 -15.42 -14.66 -13.52
C ARG A 289 -15.08 -14.36 -12.07
N VAL A 290 -15.52 -15.23 -11.16
CA VAL A 290 -15.36 -15.06 -9.72
C VAL A 290 -14.68 -16.27 -9.11
N ILE A 291 -13.70 -16.01 -8.25
CA ILE A 291 -13.14 -16.99 -7.31
C ILE A 291 -13.35 -16.48 -5.88
N THR A 292 -13.66 -17.38 -4.96
CA THR A 292 -13.79 -17.02 -3.54
C THR A 292 -12.52 -17.42 -2.76
N TYR A 293 -12.20 -16.65 -1.71
CA TYR A 293 -11.09 -16.97 -0.84
C TYR A 293 -11.38 -16.62 0.62
N ALA A 294 -10.68 -17.27 1.55
CA ALA A 294 -10.69 -16.96 2.98
C ALA A 294 -9.27 -16.66 3.46
N GLY A 295 -9.02 -15.40 3.80
CA GLY A 295 -7.74 -14.90 4.31
C GLY A 295 -6.62 -14.77 3.27
N THR A 296 -6.42 -15.74 2.37
CA THR A 296 -5.40 -15.68 1.30
C THR A 296 -5.96 -16.15 -0.03
N VAL A 297 -5.62 -15.46 -1.11
CA VAL A 297 -5.96 -15.90 -2.46
C VAL A 297 -5.06 -17.09 -2.84
N ARG A 298 -5.67 -18.24 -3.11
CA ARG A 298 -4.95 -19.42 -3.57
C ARG A 298 -4.62 -19.29 -5.06
N VAL A 299 -3.38 -19.66 -5.43
CA VAL A 299 -2.93 -19.56 -6.83
C VAL A 299 -3.65 -20.56 -7.73
N LYS A 300 -3.94 -21.77 -7.23
CA LYS A 300 -4.53 -22.82 -8.05
C LYS A 300 -5.84 -22.44 -8.75
N PRO A 301 -6.87 -21.88 -8.09
CA PRO A 301 -8.11 -21.46 -8.79
C PRO A 301 -7.86 -20.43 -9.88
N VAL A 302 -6.88 -19.52 -9.69
CA VAL A 302 -6.50 -18.54 -10.70
C VAL A 302 -5.87 -19.23 -11.91
N VAL A 303 -4.93 -20.14 -11.67
CA VAL A 303 -4.28 -20.92 -12.74
C VAL A 303 -5.29 -21.78 -13.50
N ASP A 304 -6.28 -22.35 -12.80
CA ASP A 304 -7.33 -23.13 -13.46
C ASP A 304 -8.13 -22.25 -14.45
N VAL A 305 -8.43 -20.99 -14.08
CA VAL A 305 -9.07 -20.00 -14.98
C VAL A 305 -8.15 -19.63 -16.15
N LEU A 306 -6.85 -19.36 -15.87
CA LEU A 306 -5.89 -19.02 -16.94
C LEU A 306 -5.76 -20.15 -17.96
N ARG A 307 -5.79 -21.41 -17.52
CA ARG A 307 -5.75 -22.58 -18.42
C ARG A 307 -6.98 -22.71 -19.31
N GLU A 308 -8.14 -22.27 -18.84
CA GLU A 308 -9.33 -22.22 -19.70
C GLU A 308 -9.13 -21.23 -20.84
N TYR A 309 -8.64 -20.01 -20.55
CA TYR A 309 -8.30 -19.04 -21.59
C TYR A 309 -7.16 -19.54 -22.50
N GLU A 310 -6.14 -20.15 -21.93
CA GLU A 310 -5.01 -20.71 -22.68
C GLU A 310 -5.49 -21.76 -23.70
N THR A 311 -6.45 -22.60 -23.33
CA THR A 311 -7.03 -23.61 -24.24
C THR A 311 -7.67 -22.95 -25.46
N ASP A 312 -8.44 -21.88 -25.26
CA ASP A 312 -9.10 -21.15 -26.33
C ASP A 312 -8.06 -20.41 -27.21
N LEU A 313 -7.07 -19.72 -26.57
CA LEU A 313 -6.00 -19.02 -27.28
C LEU A 313 -5.11 -19.95 -28.10
N VAL A 314 -4.81 -21.15 -27.59
CA VAL A 314 -4.07 -22.18 -28.31
C VAL A 314 -4.84 -22.70 -29.50
N ALA A 315 -6.17 -22.93 -29.35
CA ALA A 315 -7.04 -23.35 -30.44
C ALA A 315 -7.10 -22.30 -31.55
N ASP A 316 -7.28 -21.02 -31.18
CA ASP A 316 -7.30 -19.89 -32.13
C ASP A 316 -5.97 -19.75 -32.87
N ALA A 317 -4.83 -19.88 -32.14
CA ALA A 317 -3.51 -19.84 -32.73
C ALA A 317 -3.27 -20.99 -33.71
N ALA A 318 -3.78 -22.20 -33.42
CA ALA A 318 -3.64 -23.38 -34.26
C ALA A 318 -4.35 -23.24 -35.62
N GLU A 319 -5.46 -22.47 -35.70
CA GLU A 319 -6.13 -22.23 -37.01
C GLU A 319 -5.24 -21.51 -38.02
N GLY A 320 -4.24 -20.74 -37.59
CA GLY A 320 -3.29 -20.05 -38.45
C GLY A 320 -2.04 -20.85 -38.83
N LEU A 321 -1.89 -22.07 -38.31
CA LEU A 321 -0.69 -22.87 -38.51
C LEU A 321 -0.78 -23.74 -39.81
N PRO A 322 0.38 -24.18 -40.35
CA PRO A 322 0.41 -25.09 -41.48
C PRO A 322 -0.28 -26.40 -41.15
N GLU A 323 -0.99 -26.99 -42.15
CA GLU A 323 -1.59 -28.32 -42.02
C GLU A 323 -0.57 -29.42 -41.69
N THR A 324 0.73 -29.21 -42.01
CA THR A 324 1.81 -30.13 -41.69
C THR A 324 3.10 -29.33 -41.47
N PHE A 325 3.78 -29.59 -40.38
CA PHE A 325 5.08 -29.00 -40.08
C PHE A 325 6.20 -29.80 -40.77
N ALA A 326 7.08 -29.09 -41.44
CA ALA A 326 8.22 -29.69 -42.17
C ALA A 326 9.52 -28.93 -41.81
N PRO A 327 10.09 -29.11 -40.61
CA PRO A 327 11.35 -28.48 -40.27
C PRO A 327 12.51 -29.03 -41.14
N ASP A 328 13.45 -28.16 -41.46
CA ASP A 328 14.61 -28.53 -42.27
C ASP A 328 15.67 -29.31 -41.46
N GLU A 329 15.70 -29.12 -40.17
CA GLU A 329 16.64 -29.73 -39.24
C GLU A 329 16.32 -31.23 -39.03
N ASP A 330 17.36 -32.01 -38.78
CA ASP A 330 17.20 -33.44 -38.46
C ASP A 330 16.70 -33.67 -37.02
N VAL A 331 16.95 -32.70 -36.14
CA VAL A 331 16.51 -32.68 -34.74
C VAL A 331 16.15 -31.25 -34.36
N ILE A 332 14.96 -31.01 -33.84
CA ILE A 332 14.50 -29.70 -33.38
C ILE A 332 13.63 -29.86 -32.12
N GLU A 333 13.82 -28.99 -31.15
CA GLU A 333 12.94 -28.93 -29.97
C GLU A 333 11.58 -28.32 -30.35
N LEU A 334 10.51 -28.83 -29.75
CA LEU A 334 9.15 -28.37 -30.00
C LEU A 334 8.99 -26.86 -29.67
N ALA A 335 9.67 -26.40 -28.60
CA ALA A 335 9.74 -25.00 -28.24
C ALA A 335 10.33 -24.12 -29.36
N GLU A 336 11.38 -24.61 -30.04
CA GLU A 336 12.01 -23.84 -31.11
C GLU A 336 11.10 -23.79 -32.35
N LEU A 337 10.41 -24.88 -32.65
CA LEU A 337 9.43 -24.90 -33.73
C LEU A 337 8.27 -23.95 -33.44
N ALA A 338 7.72 -23.99 -32.22
CA ALA A 338 6.66 -23.11 -31.77
C ALA A 338 7.08 -21.63 -31.84
N ALA A 339 8.28 -21.31 -31.36
CA ALA A 339 8.82 -19.94 -31.41
C ALA A 339 8.97 -19.41 -32.85
N ARG A 340 9.31 -20.23 -33.84
CA ARG A 340 9.36 -19.86 -35.26
C ARG A 340 8.01 -19.45 -35.82
N HIS A 341 6.94 -20.05 -35.28
CA HIS A 341 5.56 -19.74 -35.67
C HIS A 341 4.90 -18.69 -34.77
N GLY A 342 5.59 -18.25 -33.70
CA GLY A 342 5.09 -17.23 -32.78
C GLY A 342 3.93 -17.73 -31.90
N VAL A 343 3.92 -19.02 -31.59
CA VAL A 343 2.86 -19.69 -30.78
C VAL A 343 3.47 -20.47 -29.61
N SER A 344 2.63 -20.93 -28.69
CA SER A 344 3.04 -21.83 -27.62
C SER A 344 3.36 -23.23 -28.13
N GLU A 345 4.12 -24.03 -27.37
CA GLU A 345 4.38 -25.42 -27.71
C GLU A 345 3.09 -26.23 -27.81
N ALA A 346 2.10 -25.94 -26.97
CA ALA A 346 0.81 -26.62 -26.97
C ALA A 346 0.06 -26.46 -28.32
N ALA A 347 0.28 -25.38 -29.05
CA ALA A 347 -0.35 -25.16 -30.36
C ALA A 347 0.26 -26.04 -31.47
N VAL A 348 1.48 -26.56 -31.28
CA VAL A 348 2.19 -27.38 -32.28
C VAL A 348 2.32 -28.86 -31.87
N ASP A 349 2.06 -29.19 -30.60
CA ASP A 349 2.30 -30.53 -30.03
C ASP A 349 1.50 -31.65 -30.73
N ASP A 350 0.24 -31.35 -31.08
CA ASP A 350 -0.65 -32.28 -31.77
C ASP A 350 -0.55 -32.21 -33.31
N GLY A 351 0.40 -31.43 -33.83
CA GLY A 351 0.51 -31.18 -35.26
C GLY A 351 1.03 -32.41 -36.01
N PRO A 352 0.64 -32.61 -37.30
CA PRO A 352 1.28 -33.58 -38.15
C PRO A 352 2.68 -33.07 -38.56
N PHE A 353 3.70 -33.88 -38.34
CA PHE A 353 5.09 -33.58 -38.68
C PHE A 353 5.53 -34.38 -39.90
N ALA A 354 5.98 -33.72 -40.95
CA ALA A 354 6.54 -34.38 -42.13
C ALA A 354 7.94 -34.89 -41.78
N ASP A 355 8.18 -36.17 -42.09
CA ASP A 355 9.47 -36.81 -41.97
C ASP A 355 10.12 -36.77 -40.56
N HIS A 356 9.35 -36.47 -39.50
CA HIS A 356 9.83 -36.44 -38.13
C HIS A 356 8.90 -37.21 -37.19
N ASP A 357 9.51 -37.86 -36.21
CA ASP A 357 8.83 -38.51 -35.09
C ASP A 357 8.99 -37.62 -33.85
N LEU A 358 7.90 -37.41 -33.08
CA LEU A 358 7.93 -36.71 -31.81
C LEU A 358 8.34 -37.66 -30.69
N GLY A 359 9.48 -37.40 -30.07
CA GLY A 359 9.98 -38.10 -28.89
C GLY A 359 10.08 -37.19 -27.67
N GLY A 360 9.05 -37.19 -26.79
CA GLY A 360 8.95 -36.24 -25.70
C GLY A 360 8.67 -34.84 -26.23
N ARG A 361 9.61 -33.90 -26.12
CA ARG A 361 9.49 -32.52 -26.63
C ARG A 361 10.45 -32.23 -27.79
N THR A 362 10.96 -33.29 -28.44
CA THR A 362 11.94 -33.18 -29.52
C THR A 362 11.42 -33.88 -30.75
N LEU A 363 11.43 -33.22 -31.89
CA LEU A 363 11.17 -33.78 -33.19
C LEU A 363 12.48 -34.32 -33.77
N ILE A 364 12.49 -35.59 -34.22
CA ILE A 364 13.69 -36.28 -34.70
C ILE A 364 13.37 -36.95 -36.02
N ARG A 365 14.21 -36.72 -37.02
CA ARG A 365 14.09 -37.39 -38.30
C ARG A 365 14.50 -38.87 -38.14
N PRO A 366 13.67 -39.89 -38.50
CA PRO A 366 13.95 -41.31 -38.27
C PRO A 366 15.31 -41.75 -38.79
N ALA A 367 15.76 -41.20 -39.90
CA ALA A 367 17.05 -41.48 -40.49
C ALA A 367 18.26 -41.23 -39.59
N VAL A 368 18.12 -40.38 -38.56
CA VAL A 368 19.20 -40.08 -37.59
C VAL A 368 19.27 -41.13 -36.48
N VAL A 369 18.15 -41.77 -36.16
CA VAL A 369 18.06 -42.75 -35.05
C VAL A 369 18.39 -44.18 -35.52
N GLU A 370 18.11 -44.54 -36.78
CA GLU A 370 18.33 -45.89 -37.32
C GLU A 370 19.78 -46.41 -37.24
N PRO A 371 20.84 -45.56 -37.43
CA PRO A 371 22.22 -46.05 -37.32
C PRO A 371 22.61 -46.57 -35.93
N HIS A 372 21.92 -46.10 -34.89
CA HIS A 372 22.25 -46.46 -33.50
C HIS A 372 21.46 -47.66 -32.96
N ARG A 373 20.45 -48.16 -33.69
CA ARG A 373 19.73 -49.40 -33.37
C ARG A 373 20.38 -50.65 -33.93
N ALA A 374 21.30 -50.50 -34.86
CA ALA A 374 22.02 -51.64 -35.57
C ALA A 374 23.42 -51.94 -34.98
N ALA A 375 23.82 -51.24 -33.89
CA ALA A 375 25.05 -51.48 -33.12
C ALA A 375 24.69 -52.04 -31.74
#